data_b607e8bb05bdae1a8a63ad648db7a1da
#
_entry.id   b607e8bb05bdae1a8a63ad648db7a1da
#
_cell.length_a   1.000
_cell.length_b   1.000
_cell.length_c   1.000
_cell.angle_alpha   90.00
_cell.angle_beta   90.00
_cell.angle_gamma   90.00
#
_symmetry.space_group_name_H-M   'P 1'
#
loop_
_entity.id
_entity.type
_entity.pdbx_description
1 polymer ?
#
loop_
_entity_poly.entity_id
_entity_poly.type
_entity_poly.pdbx_seq_one_letter_code
_entity_poly.pdbx_strand_id
1 'polypeptide(L)'
;MIEEGFYNNNISHTVIHNYLEQPELQDIDALILGCTHYVMIRREINEFYKGKVKLFDSTDIVADKLKIILSKENLLTDKPLGENLFYVSDYTESFEQAAKAFYGKAIRLEQQSI
;
A
#
# COMPACT_ATOMS: atom_id res chain seq x y z
N MET A 1 -5.58 -12.44 4.91
CA MET A 1 -5.60 -12.51 3.42
C MET A 1 -4.41 -11.74 2.82
N ILE A 2 -4.37 -10.42 2.92
CA ILE A 2 -3.30 -9.61 2.28
C ILE A 2 -1.93 -9.94 2.87
N GLU A 3 -1.80 -9.99 4.19
CA GLU A 3 -0.56 -10.33 4.91
C GLU A 3 -0.02 -11.72 4.57
N GLU A 4 -0.90 -12.64 4.18
CA GLU A 4 -0.55 -13.98 3.72
C GLU A 4 -0.24 -14.06 2.21
N GLY A 5 -0.18 -12.91 1.55
CA GLY A 5 0.11 -12.85 0.12
C GLY A 5 -1.06 -13.16 -0.81
N PHE A 6 -2.29 -13.30 -0.27
CA PHE A 6 -3.49 -13.52 -1.09
C PHE A 6 -4.05 -12.20 -1.60
N TYR A 7 -3.42 -11.66 -2.63
CA TYR A 7 -3.88 -10.50 -3.38
C TYR A 7 -3.56 -10.68 -4.87
N ASN A 8 -4.31 -10.00 -5.75
CA ASN A 8 -4.23 -10.15 -7.19
C ASN A 8 -4.42 -11.61 -7.68
N ASN A 9 -5.34 -12.34 -7.06
CA ASN A 9 -5.68 -13.71 -7.42
C ASN A 9 -7.19 -13.95 -7.23
N ASN A 10 -7.66 -15.15 -7.61
CA ASN A 10 -9.09 -15.49 -7.53
C ASN A 10 -9.65 -15.46 -6.10
N ILE A 11 -8.82 -15.73 -5.09
CA ILE A 11 -9.26 -15.70 -3.69
C ILE A 11 -9.52 -14.25 -3.27
N SER A 12 -8.57 -13.34 -3.53
CA SER A 12 -8.73 -11.93 -3.22
C SER A 12 -9.91 -11.32 -3.99
N HIS A 13 -10.06 -11.66 -5.26
CA HIS A 13 -11.21 -11.24 -6.07
C HIS A 13 -12.54 -11.61 -5.42
N THR A 14 -12.71 -12.88 -5.02
CA THR A 14 -13.94 -13.35 -4.39
C THR A 14 -14.22 -12.62 -3.08
N VAL A 15 -13.19 -12.47 -2.24
CA VAL A 15 -13.33 -11.79 -0.94
C VAL A 15 -13.68 -10.31 -1.14
N ILE A 16 -12.99 -9.61 -2.03
CA ILE A 16 -13.21 -8.20 -2.31
C ILE A 16 -14.63 -7.98 -2.86
N HIS A 17 -15.07 -8.80 -3.81
CA HIS A 17 -16.42 -8.74 -4.35
C HIS A 17 -17.48 -8.91 -3.26
N ASN A 18 -17.36 -9.92 -2.39
CA ASN A 18 -18.30 -10.15 -1.31
C ASN A 18 -18.42 -8.95 -0.36
N TYR A 19 -17.31 -8.23 -0.10
CA TYR A 19 -17.35 -7.02 0.72
C TYR A 19 -17.92 -5.81 -0.01
N LEU A 20 -17.57 -5.62 -1.28
CA LEU A 20 -17.96 -4.44 -2.04
C LEU A 20 -19.35 -4.52 -2.65
N GLU A 21 -19.96 -5.71 -2.71
CA GLU A 21 -21.34 -5.92 -3.17
C GLU A 21 -22.39 -5.53 -2.13
N GLN A 22 -21.99 -5.14 -0.94
CA GLN A 22 -22.92 -4.69 0.10
C GLN A 22 -23.68 -3.43 -0.36
N PRO A 23 -24.98 -3.32 -0.06
CA PRO A 23 -25.82 -2.20 -0.53
C PRO A 23 -25.27 -0.82 -0.18
N GLU A 24 -24.63 -0.69 0.98
CA GLU A 24 -24.06 0.57 1.48
C GLU A 24 -22.87 1.05 0.67
N LEU A 25 -22.23 0.16 -0.11
CA LEU A 25 -21.09 0.45 -0.94
C LEU A 25 -21.45 0.56 -2.44
N GLN A 26 -22.72 0.49 -2.76
CA GLN A 26 -23.19 0.76 -4.10
C GLN A 26 -23.47 2.27 -4.27
N ASP A 27 -23.34 2.75 -5.51
CA ASP A 27 -23.63 4.14 -5.88
C ASP A 27 -22.85 5.21 -5.08
N ILE A 28 -21.65 4.86 -4.62
CA ILE A 28 -20.73 5.79 -3.95
C ILE A 28 -19.85 6.51 -4.97
N ASP A 29 -19.50 7.76 -4.68
CA ASP A 29 -18.58 8.55 -5.52
C ASP A 29 -17.12 8.35 -5.14
N ALA A 30 -16.87 8.01 -3.86
CA ALA A 30 -15.53 7.88 -3.33
C ALA A 30 -15.45 6.81 -2.23
N LEU A 31 -14.29 6.18 -2.11
CA LEU A 31 -13.99 5.19 -1.08
C LEU A 31 -12.62 5.48 -0.46
N ILE A 32 -12.59 5.54 0.88
CA ILE A 32 -11.34 5.68 1.63
C ILE A 32 -10.86 4.30 2.05
N LEU A 33 -9.66 3.94 1.63
CA LEU A 33 -8.98 2.71 2.04
C LEU A 33 -8.28 2.96 3.38
N GLY A 34 -9.00 2.73 4.47
CA GLY A 34 -8.59 3.06 5.85
C GLY A 34 -7.58 2.09 6.48
N CYS A 35 -6.93 1.25 5.68
CA CYS A 35 -5.90 0.31 6.14
C CYS A 35 -4.67 0.40 5.25
N THR A 36 -3.49 0.40 5.87
CA THR A 36 -2.21 0.46 5.15
C THR A 36 -2.00 -0.68 4.16
N HIS A 37 -2.55 -1.86 4.44
CA HIS A 37 -2.48 -3.02 3.55
C HIS A 37 -3.41 -2.92 2.32
N TYR A 38 -4.46 -2.12 2.37
CA TYR A 38 -5.44 -2.04 1.29
C TYR A 38 -4.90 -1.40 0.01
N VAL A 39 -3.77 -0.72 0.10
CA VAL A 39 -3.04 -0.22 -1.08
C VAL A 39 -2.68 -1.37 -2.02
N MET A 40 -2.38 -2.57 -1.49
CA MET A 40 -2.01 -3.75 -2.27
C MET A 40 -3.17 -4.30 -3.12
N ILE A 41 -4.41 -4.07 -2.69
CA ILE A 41 -5.63 -4.48 -3.42
C ILE A 41 -6.35 -3.32 -4.11
N ARG A 42 -5.74 -2.12 -4.11
CA ARG A 42 -6.34 -0.91 -4.72
C ARG A 42 -6.73 -1.13 -6.18
N ARG A 43 -5.91 -1.86 -6.94
CA ARG A 43 -6.20 -2.16 -8.34
C ARG A 43 -7.46 -2.99 -8.48
N GLU A 44 -7.60 -4.06 -7.70
CA GLU A 44 -8.77 -4.94 -7.72
C GLU A 44 -10.05 -4.19 -7.33
N ILE A 45 -9.97 -3.32 -6.31
CA ILE A 45 -11.09 -2.46 -5.90
C ILE A 45 -11.46 -1.50 -7.04
N ASN A 46 -10.47 -0.89 -7.69
CA ASN A 46 -10.72 0.00 -8.82
C ASN A 46 -11.35 -0.73 -10.02
N GLU A 47 -10.93 -1.96 -10.28
CA GLU A 47 -11.50 -2.82 -11.32
C GLU A 47 -12.96 -3.19 -11.00
N PHE A 48 -13.28 -3.50 -9.73
CA PHE A 48 -14.65 -3.76 -9.29
C PHE A 48 -15.58 -2.59 -9.61
N TYR A 49 -15.18 -1.37 -9.26
CA TYR A 49 -15.95 -0.16 -9.56
C TYR A 49 -15.79 0.36 -10.99
N LYS A 50 -15.05 -0.36 -11.86
CA LYS A 50 -14.77 0.04 -13.25
C LYS A 50 -14.22 1.47 -13.39
N GLY A 51 -13.42 1.88 -12.39
CA GLY A 51 -12.83 3.22 -12.34
C GLY A 51 -13.80 4.37 -12.04
N LYS A 52 -15.05 4.10 -11.69
CA LYS A 52 -16.08 5.12 -11.44
C LYS A 52 -16.00 5.73 -10.03
N VAL A 53 -15.46 4.99 -9.08
CA VAL A 53 -15.33 5.42 -7.68
C VAL A 53 -13.92 5.93 -7.45
N LYS A 54 -13.82 7.13 -6.86
CA LYS A 54 -12.52 7.71 -6.53
C LYS A 54 -11.95 7.06 -5.28
N LEU A 55 -10.80 6.39 -5.42
CA LEU A 55 -10.14 5.73 -4.30
C LEU A 55 -9.14 6.67 -3.64
N PHE A 56 -9.22 6.78 -2.33
CA PHE A 56 -8.26 7.48 -1.49
C PHE A 56 -7.57 6.49 -0.55
N ASP A 57 -6.26 6.52 -0.50
CA ASP A 57 -5.44 5.81 0.48
C ASP A 57 -4.40 6.74 1.09
N SER A 58 -3.73 6.24 2.12
CA SER A 58 -2.75 7.04 2.86
C SER A 58 -1.44 7.25 2.11
N THR A 59 -1.12 6.45 1.10
CA THR A 59 0.22 6.41 0.49
C THR A 59 0.56 7.72 -0.20
N ASP A 60 -0.18 8.07 -1.23
CA ASP A 60 0.09 9.28 -2.02
C ASP A 60 -0.16 10.54 -1.18
N ILE A 61 -1.27 10.56 -0.41
CA ILE A 61 -1.67 11.73 0.40
C ILE A 61 -0.62 12.04 1.47
N VAL A 62 -0.12 11.01 2.17
CA VAL A 62 0.88 11.21 3.23
C VAL A 62 2.24 11.58 2.62
N ALA A 63 2.65 10.94 1.53
CA ALA A 63 3.89 11.26 0.83
C ALA A 63 3.91 12.71 0.32
N ASP A 64 2.84 13.17 -0.31
CA ASP A 64 2.71 14.55 -0.78
C ASP A 64 2.72 15.55 0.39
N LYS A 65 2.01 15.24 1.47
CA LYS A 65 2.00 16.09 2.67
C LYS A 65 3.38 16.16 3.30
N LEU A 66 4.08 15.03 3.41
CA LEU A 66 5.45 14.98 3.93
C LEU A 66 6.40 15.81 3.07
N LYS A 67 6.32 15.68 1.75
CA LYS A 67 7.11 16.49 0.81
C LYS A 67 6.89 18.00 1.03
N ILE A 68 5.65 18.43 1.22
CA ILE A 68 5.33 19.85 1.50
C ILE A 68 5.97 20.29 2.82
N ILE A 69 5.88 19.48 3.88
CA ILE A 69 6.47 19.78 5.19
C ILE A 69 7.99 19.89 5.07
N LEU A 70 8.64 18.89 4.49
CA LEU A 70 10.10 18.88 4.32
C LEU A 70 10.60 20.05 3.48
N SER A 71 9.83 20.45 2.44
CA SER A 71 10.15 21.63 1.64
C SER A 71 10.10 22.91 2.46
N LYS A 72 9.08 23.09 3.30
CA LYS A 72 8.93 24.28 4.15
C LYS A 72 10.03 24.39 5.20
N GLU A 73 10.47 23.26 5.72
CA GLU A 73 11.53 23.19 6.73
C GLU A 73 12.95 23.16 6.11
N ASN A 74 13.09 23.28 4.78
CA ASN A 74 14.37 23.18 4.06
C ASN A 74 15.12 21.84 4.33
N LEU A 75 14.37 20.76 4.49
CA LEU A 75 14.91 19.42 4.74
C LEU A 75 14.89 18.52 3.48
N LEU A 76 14.40 19.01 2.35
CA LEU A 76 14.52 18.30 1.07
C LEU A 76 15.95 18.40 0.56
N THR A 77 16.41 17.30 -0.05
CA THR A 77 17.69 17.27 -0.76
C THR A 77 17.50 16.77 -2.18
N ASP A 78 18.16 17.41 -3.13
CA ASP A 78 18.22 16.96 -4.52
C ASP A 78 19.42 15.99 -4.76
N LYS A 79 20.23 15.78 -3.73
CA LYS A 79 21.35 14.85 -3.82
C LYS A 79 20.83 13.42 -3.71
N PRO A 80 21.22 12.51 -4.61
CA PRO A 80 20.91 11.11 -4.44
C PRO A 80 21.53 10.64 -3.13
N LEU A 81 20.69 10.22 -2.21
CA LEU A 81 21.11 9.47 -1.03
C LEU A 81 21.54 8.09 -1.55
N GLY A 82 22.54 7.50 -0.90
CA GLY A 82 23.03 6.17 -1.25
C GLY A 82 21.95 5.09 -1.32
N GLU A 83 22.30 3.84 -1.14
CA GLU A 83 21.33 2.74 -1.13
C GLU A 83 20.34 2.89 0.04
N ASN A 84 19.07 2.57 -0.21
CA ASN A 84 18.08 2.47 0.84
C ASN A 84 18.35 1.23 1.70
N LEU A 85 18.40 1.41 3.00
CA LEU A 85 18.57 0.33 3.96
C LEU A 85 17.22 0.06 4.64
N PHE A 86 16.86 -1.20 4.75
CA PHE A 86 15.59 -1.64 5.31
C PHE A 86 15.85 -2.55 6.50
N TYR A 87 15.35 -2.16 7.66
CA TYR A 87 15.53 -2.88 8.91
C TYR A 87 14.20 -3.40 9.44
N VAL A 88 14.25 -4.57 10.06
CA VAL A 88 13.10 -5.19 10.73
C VAL A 88 13.51 -5.68 12.12
N SER A 89 12.59 -5.61 13.07
CA SER A 89 12.80 -6.15 14.41
C SER A 89 12.75 -7.68 14.43
N ASP A 90 11.90 -8.26 13.60
CA ASP A 90 11.78 -9.70 13.40
C ASP A 90 11.73 -10.03 11.91
N TYR A 91 12.55 -10.99 11.50
CA TYR A 91 12.67 -11.38 10.09
C TYR A 91 11.91 -12.67 9.82
N THR A 92 11.05 -12.62 8.81
CA THR A 92 10.46 -13.81 8.21
C THR A 92 10.58 -13.74 6.68
N GLU A 93 10.70 -14.88 6.06
CA GLU A 93 10.81 -14.98 4.59
C GLU A 93 9.53 -14.46 3.90
N SER A 94 8.36 -14.72 4.49
CA SER A 94 7.07 -14.21 4.01
C SER A 94 6.98 -12.69 4.08
N PHE A 95 7.51 -12.09 5.15
CA PHE A 95 7.56 -10.64 5.27
C PHE A 95 8.47 -10.01 4.22
N GLU A 96 9.64 -10.62 3.96
CA GLU A 96 10.55 -10.12 2.92
C GLU A 96 9.91 -10.19 1.53
N GLN A 97 9.20 -11.26 1.22
CA GLN A 97 8.47 -11.39 -0.05
C GLN A 97 7.36 -10.33 -0.19
N ALA A 98 6.58 -10.11 0.86
CA ALA A 98 5.55 -9.09 0.88
C ALA A 98 6.14 -7.68 0.72
N ALA A 99 7.24 -7.38 1.42
CA ALA A 99 7.93 -6.11 1.33
C ALA A 99 8.51 -5.86 -0.08
N LYS A 100 9.09 -6.88 -0.72
CA LYS A 100 9.55 -6.80 -2.13
C LYS A 100 8.40 -6.51 -3.09
N ALA A 101 7.28 -7.21 -2.90
CA ALA A 101 6.10 -7.01 -3.74
C ALA A 101 5.51 -5.60 -3.57
N PHE A 102 5.47 -5.08 -2.34
CA PHE A 102 4.97 -3.75 -2.02
C PHE A 102 5.90 -2.64 -2.57
N TYR A 103 7.20 -2.78 -2.38
CA TYR A 103 8.19 -1.79 -2.81
C TYR A 103 8.41 -1.80 -4.34
N GLY A 104 8.05 -2.89 -5.01
CA GLY A 104 8.17 -3.04 -6.46
C GLY A 104 9.60 -3.19 -6.98
N LYS A 105 10.56 -3.38 -6.10
CA LYS A 105 12.00 -3.60 -6.41
C LYS A 105 12.58 -4.65 -5.47
N ALA A 106 13.74 -5.19 -5.86
CA ALA A 106 14.52 -6.02 -4.95
C ALA A 106 14.97 -5.18 -3.75
N ILE A 107 14.63 -5.63 -2.55
CA ILE A 107 15.09 -5.07 -1.29
C ILE A 107 15.80 -6.18 -0.51
N ARG A 108 16.72 -5.78 0.35
CA ARG A 108 17.33 -6.66 1.34
C ARG A 108 16.91 -6.15 2.72
N LEU A 109 16.30 -7.04 3.49
CA LEU A 109 15.96 -6.75 4.88
C LEU A 109 17.10 -7.21 5.79
N GLU A 110 17.45 -6.38 6.75
CA GLU A 110 18.39 -6.71 7.81
C GLU A 110 17.67 -6.71 9.14
N GLN A 111 17.84 -7.78 9.90
CA GLN A 111 17.26 -7.84 11.24
C GLN A 111 18.11 -7.02 12.19
N GLN A 112 17.46 -6.14 12.95
CA GLN A 112 18.09 -5.35 13.99
C GLN A 112 17.24 -5.43 15.25
N SER A 113 17.84 -5.93 16.32
CA SER A 113 17.22 -5.87 17.65
C SER A 113 17.22 -4.42 18.14
N ILE A 114 16.06 -3.98 18.60
CA ILE A 114 15.85 -2.67 19.23
C ILE A 114 16.00 -2.84 20.74
#